data_ffafafd4ba61156a4952bd6765f192e8
#
_entry.id   ffafafd4ba61156a4952bd6765f192e8
#
_cell.length_a   1.000
_cell.length_b   1.000
_cell.length_c   1.000
_cell.angle_alpha   90.00
_cell.angle_beta   90.00
_cell.angle_gamma   90.00
#
_symmetry.space_group_name_H-M   'P 1'
#
loop_
_entity.id
_entity.type
_entity.pdbx_description
1 polymer ?
#
loop_
_entity_poly.entity_id
_entity_poly.type
_entity_poly.pdbx_seq_one_letter_code
_entity_poly.pdbx_strand_id
1 'polypeptide(L)'
;VRRLLAWVFVLLIASGAAAAWWLHEPLTTGAEPLELAIEPGTTPRGVARDVVAAGAQTNAQLLYAWFRLSGQDRQIKAGNYEIPAGTTPRSLLRMLVRGEEALRTLTLVEGWTFRQVRQALAKEDQIKQDTAQLTAEQIMAQLGRPGVHPEGRFFPDTYSYAKGSSDLALLRRALHAMDRRLEAAWAARASDVPLKSPDEALILASIVEKETGRASDRAQIAGVFANRLRVGMLLQTDPTVIYGLGEKFDGNLRRRDLQTDTPWNTYTRPGLPPTPIAMPGKAALLAAVQPASTRALYFVAKGDGSSHFSTSLDEHNRAVNRYQRGQSQ
;
A
#
# COMPACT_ATOMS: atom_id res chain seq x y z
N VAL A 1 -57.99 -27.51 31.85
CA VAL A 1 -57.53 -26.84 30.58
C VAL A 1 -57.07 -25.43 30.86
N ARG A 2 -57.83 -24.51 31.50
CA ARG A 2 -57.44 -23.10 31.74
C ARG A 2 -56.14 -22.96 32.56
N ARG A 3 -55.94 -23.77 33.62
CA ARG A 3 -54.71 -23.75 34.43
C ARG A 3 -53.49 -24.25 33.63
N LEU A 4 -53.62 -25.26 32.77
CA LEU A 4 -52.60 -25.77 31.92
C LEU A 4 -52.15 -24.71 30.88
N LEU A 5 -53.11 -24.04 30.25
CA LEU A 5 -52.85 -22.92 29.31
C LEU A 5 -52.14 -21.77 29.99
N ALA A 6 -52.51 -21.42 31.24
CA ALA A 6 -51.83 -20.40 32.02
C ALA A 6 -50.36 -20.79 32.32
N TRP A 7 -50.12 -22.05 32.71
CA TRP A 7 -48.74 -22.50 32.91
C TRP A 7 -47.91 -22.54 31.63
N VAL A 8 -48.48 -22.97 30.50
CA VAL A 8 -47.81 -22.93 29.20
C VAL A 8 -47.47 -21.47 28.81
N PHE A 9 -48.38 -20.54 29.03
CA PHE A 9 -48.13 -19.12 28.75
C PHE A 9 -47.04 -18.53 29.63
N VAL A 10 -47.00 -18.85 30.92
CA VAL A 10 -45.94 -18.44 31.85
C VAL A 10 -44.59 -19.01 31.42
N LEU A 11 -44.55 -20.31 31.03
CA LEU A 11 -43.33 -20.93 30.53
C LEU A 11 -42.82 -20.28 29.24
N LEU A 12 -43.69 -19.92 28.31
CA LEU A 12 -43.33 -19.24 27.09
C LEU A 12 -42.73 -17.84 27.37
N ILE A 13 -43.35 -17.08 28.28
CA ILE A 13 -42.81 -15.77 28.70
C ILE A 13 -41.46 -15.94 29.37
N ALA A 14 -41.33 -16.88 30.30
CA ALA A 14 -40.08 -17.14 30.99
C ALA A 14 -38.95 -17.56 30.01
N SER A 15 -39.27 -18.44 29.06
CA SER A 15 -38.34 -18.87 28.02
C SER A 15 -37.95 -17.72 27.09
N GLY A 16 -38.90 -16.85 26.72
CA GLY A 16 -38.62 -15.65 25.93
C GLY A 16 -37.72 -14.65 26.67
N ALA A 17 -37.99 -14.44 27.97
CA ALA A 17 -37.17 -13.60 28.82
C ALA A 17 -35.73 -14.14 28.98
N ALA A 18 -35.60 -15.47 29.23
CA ALA A 18 -34.30 -16.14 29.32
C ALA A 18 -33.50 -16.06 27.99
N ALA A 19 -34.18 -16.25 26.85
CA ALA A 19 -33.55 -16.10 25.54
C ALA A 19 -33.11 -14.64 25.27
N ALA A 20 -33.95 -13.68 25.62
CA ALA A 20 -33.63 -12.27 25.51
C ALA A 20 -32.42 -11.88 26.38
N TRP A 21 -32.39 -12.35 27.61
CA TRP A 21 -31.25 -12.15 28.51
C TRP A 21 -29.98 -12.77 27.94
N TRP A 22 -30.01 -14.04 27.49
CA TRP A 22 -28.85 -14.72 26.88
C TRP A 22 -28.33 -14.01 25.65
N LEU A 23 -29.18 -13.42 24.83
CA LEU A 23 -28.74 -12.63 23.66
C LEU A 23 -27.91 -11.40 24.00
N HIS A 24 -27.94 -10.94 25.24
CA HIS A 24 -27.17 -9.81 25.75
C HIS A 24 -26.03 -10.23 26.66
N GLU A 25 -25.90 -11.50 26.99
CA GLU A 25 -24.82 -12.05 27.80
C GLU A 25 -23.53 -12.17 26.99
N PRO A 26 -22.37 -11.71 27.50
CA PRO A 26 -21.09 -11.88 26.81
C PRO A 26 -20.74 -13.35 26.55
N LEU A 27 -20.26 -13.62 25.35
CA LEU A 27 -19.79 -14.96 24.91
C LEU A 27 -18.37 -15.28 25.41
N THR A 28 -17.63 -14.26 25.87
CA THR A 28 -16.23 -14.39 26.27
C THR A 28 -16.02 -13.79 27.64
N THR A 29 -15.28 -14.45 28.49
CA THR A 29 -14.92 -13.99 29.85
C THR A 29 -13.44 -13.55 29.94
N GLY A 30 -12.64 -13.75 28.88
CA GLY A 30 -11.22 -13.35 28.80
C GLY A 30 -11.02 -11.89 28.39
N ALA A 31 -9.86 -11.35 28.70
CA ALA A 31 -9.47 -10.01 28.27
C ALA A 31 -8.98 -9.96 26.81
N GLU A 32 -8.53 -11.10 26.27
CA GLU A 32 -8.02 -11.21 24.91
C GLU A 32 -9.14 -11.53 23.92
N PRO A 33 -9.09 -10.95 22.71
CA PRO A 33 -10.06 -11.27 21.66
C PRO A 33 -9.88 -12.73 21.20
N LEU A 34 -10.98 -13.41 20.84
CA LEU A 34 -10.92 -14.75 20.27
C LEU A 34 -10.75 -14.67 18.75
N GLU A 35 -9.80 -15.44 18.22
CA GLU A 35 -9.61 -15.57 16.78
C GLU A 35 -10.55 -16.64 16.21
N LEU A 36 -11.38 -16.26 15.24
CA LEU A 36 -12.33 -17.13 14.56
C LEU A 36 -12.09 -17.11 13.05
N ALA A 37 -11.74 -18.26 12.47
CA ALA A 37 -11.65 -18.44 11.03
C ALA A 37 -12.90 -19.18 10.52
N ILE A 38 -13.58 -18.59 9.53
CA ILE A 38 -14.74 -19.21 8.85
C ILE A 38 -14.36 -19.48 7.41
N GLU A 39 -14.21 -20.73 7.05
CA GLU A 39 -13.88 -21.16 5.69
C GLU A 39 -15.06 -20.93 4.73
N PRO A 40 -14.80 -20.63 3.44
CA PRO A 40 -15.83 -20.56 2.41
C PRO A 40 -16.64 -21.87 2.34
N GLY A 41 -17.98 -21.75 2.40
CA GLY A 41 -18.88 -22.90 2.36
C GLY A 41 -19.19 -23.52 3.74
N THR A 42 -18.63 -22.99 4.83
CA THR A 42 -18.99 -23.44 6.19
C THR A 42 -20.49 -23.21 6.44
N THR A 43 -21.17 -24.26 6.90
CA THR A 43 -22.61 -24.17 7.22
C THR A 43 -22.83 -23.33 8.49
N PRO A 44 -24.00 -22.71 8.69
CA PRO A 44 -24.31 -21.96 9.92
C PRO A 44 -24.14 -22.78 11.21
N ARG A 45 -24.34 -24.09 11.13
CA ARG A 45 -24.09 -25.03 12.23
C ARG A 45 -22.60 -25.26 12.46
N GLY A 46 -21.79 -25.25 11.36
CA GLY A 46 -20.35 -25.29 11.41
C GLY A 46 -19.82 -24.03 12.10
N VAL A 47 -20.24 -22.85 11.64
CA VAL A 47 -19.88 -21.57 12.24
C VAL A 47 -20.14 -21.54 13.76
N ALA A 48 -21.33 -22.01 14.21
CA ALA A 48 -21.63 -22.04 15.63
C ALA A 48 -20.66 -22.96 16.41
N ARG A 49 -20.20 -24.07 15.81
CA ARG A 49 -19.19 -24.98 16.43
C ARG A 49 -17.81 -24.32 16.44
N ASP A 50 -17.43 -23.65 15.34
CA ASP A 50 -16.14 -22.98 15.21
C ASP A 50 -15.99 -21.83 16.23
N VAL A 51 -17.06 -21.07 16.48
CA VAL A 51 -17.12 -20.05 17.54
C VAL A 51 -16.84 -20.65 18.93
N VAL A 52 -17.43 -21.79 19.25
CA VAL A 52 -17.20 -22.50 20.54
C VAL A 52 -15.78 -23.06 20.56
N ALA A 53 -15.30 -23.64 19.46
CA ALA A 53 -13.94 -24.18 19.36
C ALA A 53 -12.88 -23.08 19.49
N ALA A 54 -13.17 -21.84 19.06
CA ALA A 54 -12.32 -20.67 19.25
C ALA A 54 -12.26 -20.21 20.73
N GLY A 55 -13.09 -20.77 21.61
CA GLY A 55 -13.06 -20.48 23.05
C GLY A 55 -14.25 -19.69 23.60
N ALA A 56 -15.26 -19.42 22.78
CA ALA A 56 -16.46 -18.72 23.26
C ALA A 56 -17.24 -19.60 24.27
N GLN A 57 -17.54 -19.03 25.43
CA GLN A 57 -18.25 -19.72 26.51
C GLN A 57 -19.75 -19.69 26.25
N THR A 58 -20.21 -20.57 25.37
CA THR A 58 -21.60 -20.70 24.99
C THR A 58 -21.88 -22.10 24.43
N ASN A 59 -23.15 -22.40 24.18
CA ASN A 59 -23.56 -23.67 23.58
C ASN A 59 -23.73 -23.48 22.05
N ALA A 60 -23.04 -24.28 21.24
CA ALA A 60 -23.10 -24.23 19.79
C ALA A 60 -24.52 -24.48 19.24
N GLN A 61 -25.36 -25.27 19.93
CA GLN A 61 -26.73 -25.50 19.49
C GLN A 61 -27.62 -24.26 19.70
N LEU A 62 -27.42 -23.54 20.82
CA LEU A 62 -28.11 -22.27 21.08
C LEU A 62 -27.70 -21.18 20.07
N LEU A 63 -26.41 -21.07 19.77
CA LEU A 63 -25.93 -20.16 18.73
C LEU A 63 -26.52 -20.49 17.35
N TYR A 64 -26.52 -21.77 16.98
CA TYR A 64 -27.11 -22.19 15.72
C TYR A 64 -28.61 -21.90 15.67
N ALA A 65 -29.35 -22.17 16.76
CA ALA A 65 -30.78 -21.86 16.85
C ALA A 65 -31.02 -20.35 16.68
N TRP A 66 -30.20 -19.53 17.32
CA TRP A 66 -30.24 -18.06 17.15
C TRP A 66 -29.98 -17.63 15.70
N PHE A 67 -28.93 -18.17 15.04
CA PHE A 67 -28.64 -17.85 13.64
C PHE A 67 -29.83 -18.17 12.73
N ARG A 68 -30.47 -19.32 12.95
CA ARG A 68 -31.66 -19.73 12.19
C ARG A 68 -32.89 -18.87 12.46
N LEU A 69 -33.18 -18.59 13.72
CA LEU A 69 -34.36 -17.77 14.11
C LEU A 69 -34.24 -16.33 13.69
N SER A 70 -33.02 -15.79 13.61
CA SER A 70 -32.78 -14.44 13.12
C SER A 70 -33.05 -14.27 11.62
N GLY A 71 -33.13 -15.37 10.84
CA GLY A 71 -33.25 -15.34 9.38
C GLY A 71 -32.01 -14.86 8.64
N GLN A 72 -30.88 -14.64 9.35
CA GLN A 72 -29.63 -14.09 8.79
C GLN A 72 -28.54 -15.16 8.62
N ASP A 73 -28.85 -16.41 8.93
CA ASP A 73 -27.89 -17.53 8.89
C ASP A 73 -27.19 -17.73 7.54
N ARG A 74 -27.88 -17.42 6.42
CA ARG A 74 -27.33 -17.50 5.06
C ARG A 74 -26.52 -16.28 4.64
N GLN A 75 -26.53 -15.22 5.45
CA GLN A 75 -25.81 -13.98 5.20
C GLN A 75 -24.45 -13.93 5.91
N ILE A 76 -24.14 -14.95 6.74
CA ILE A 76 -22.85 -15.07 7.41
C ILE A 76 -21.76 -15.21 6.35
N LYS A 77 -20.74 -14.33 6.43
CA LYS A 77 -19.63 -14.29 5.50
C LYS A 77 -18.46 -15.12 6.01
N ALA A 78 -17.78 -15.80 5.10
CA ALA A 78 -16.47 -16.39 5.36
C ALA A 78 -15.44 -15.29 5.60
N GLY A 79 -14.40 -15.58 6.40
CA GLY A 79 -13.34 -14.63 6.72
C GLY A 79 -12.70 -14.90 8.07
N ASN A 80 -11.73 -14.04 8.43
CA ASN A 80 -11.03 -14.13 9.72
C ASN A 80 -11.52 -12.99 10.62
N TYR A 81 -12.07 -13.35 11.77
CA TYR A 81 -12.68 -12.42 12.71
C TYR A 81 -11.91 -12.43 14.03
N GLU A 82 -11.74 -11.27 14.62
CA GLU A 82 -11.39 -11.12 16.03
C GLU A 82 -12.66 -10.79 16.81
N ILE A 83 -13.06 -11.68 17.73
CA ILE A 83 -14.24 -11.50 18.58
C ILE A 83 -13.79 -10.79 19.86
N PRO A 84 -14.10 -9.48 20.03
CA PRO A 84 -13.68 -8.74 21.21
C PRO A 84 -14.30 -9.27 22.49
N ALA A 85 -13.64 -9.04 23.62
CA ALA A 85 -14.23 -9.28 24.93
C ALA A 85 -15.56 -8.52 25.07
N GLY A 86 -16.55 -9.14 25.70
CA GLY A 86 -17.89 -8.55 25.85
C GLY A 86 -18.80 -8.71 24.62
N THR A 87 -18.37 -9.39 23.56
CA THR A 87 -19.22 -9.72 22.43
C THR A 87 -20.37 -10.61 22.84
N THR A 88 -21.60 -10.25 22.47
CA THR A 88 -22.83 -11.00 22.74
C THR A 88 -23.24 -11.84 21.52
N PRO A 89 -24.12 -12.85 21.66
CA PRO A 89 -24.65 -13.60 20.50
C PRO A 89 -25.25 -12.71 19.41
N ARG A 90 -25.90 -11.62 19.82
CA ARG A 90 -26.51 -10.64 18.91
C ARG A 90 -25.45 -9.82 18.16
N SER A 91 -24.42 -9.32 18.86
CA SER A 91 -23.35 -8.53 18.25
C SER A 91 -22.45 -9.41 17.38
N LEU A 92 -22.18 -10.67 17.78
CA LEU A 92 -21.46 -11.64 16.98
C LEU A 92 -22.14 -11.88 15.62
N LEU A 93 -23.44 -12.20 15.62
CA LEU A 93 -24.16 -12.43 14.36
C LEU A 93 -24.10 -11.20 13.45
N ARG A 94 -24.26 -9.99 14.00
CA ARG A 94 -24.14 -8.74 13.25
C ARG A 94 -22.77 -8.60 12.62
N MET A 95 -21.71 -8.86 13.37
CA MET A 95 -20.31 -8.82 12.90
C MET A 95 -20.09 -9.79 11.73
N LEU A 96 -20.56 -11.05 11.88
CA LEU A 96 -20.42 -12.08 10.85
C LEU A 96 -21.22 -11.76 9.57
N VAL A 97 -22.42 -11.22 9.71
CA VAL A 97 -23.29 -10.83 8.58
C VAL A 97 -22.72 -9.62 7.84
N ARG A 98 -22.18 -8.64 8.56
CA ARG A 98 -21.53 -7.48 7.96
C ARG A 98 -20.18 -7.85 7.34
N GLY A 99 -19.54 -8.91 7.83
CA GLY A 99 -18.18 -9.28 7.43
C GLY A 99 -17.16 -8.29 8.02
N GLU A 100 -17.33 -7.97 9.32
CA GLU A 100 -16.40 -7.11 10.06
C GLU A 100 -15.16 -7.93 10.44
N GLU A 101 -14.37 -8.29 9.42
CA GLU A 101 -13.15 -9.08 9.59
C GLU A 101 -12.08 -8.28 10.38
N ALA A 102 -11.22 -9.01 11.09
CA ALA A 102 -10.02 -8.45 11.70
C ALA A 102 -9.03 -8.05 10.61
N LEU A 103 -9.01 -6.76 10.27
CA LEU A 103 -8.12 -6.23 9.27
C LEU A 103 -6.81 -5.78 9.91
N ARG A 104 -5.71 -6.20 9.31
CA ARG A 104 -4.37 -5.67 9.51
C ARG A 104 -4.06 -4.68 8.39
N THR A 105 -3.01 -3.91 8.56
CA THR A 105 -2.59 -2.95 7.54
C THR A 105 -1.10 -3.10 7.25
N LEU A 106 -0.75 -3.01 5.97
CA LEU A 106 0.62 -2.87 5.51
C LEU A 106 0.75 -1.56 4.73
N THR A 107 1.71 -0.74 5.11
CA THR A 107 2.01 0.51 4.40
C THR A 107 3.18 0.29 3.44
N LEU A 108 2.94 0.54 2.15
CA LEU A 108 3.97 0.71 1.14
C LEU A 108 4.36 2.18 1.12
N VAL A 109 5.62 2.49 1.36
CA VAL A 109 6.08 3.87 1.54
C VAL A 109 6.52 4.47 0.21
N GLU A 110 6.22 5.75 -0.02
CA GLU A 110 6.72 6.51 -1.18
C GLU A 110 8.25 6.44 -1.25
N GLY A 111 8.79 6.32 -2.45
CA GLY A 111 10.23 6.20 -2.67
C GLY A 111 10.84 4.83 -2.37
N TRP A 112 10.05 3.83 -1.92
CA TRP A 112 10.54 2.46 -1.81
C TRP A 112 10.80 1.84 -3.18
N THR A 113 11.79 0.94 -3.23
CA THR A 113 12.02 0.04 -4.36
C THR A 113 11.13 -1.20 -4.25
N PHE A 114 10.94 -1.94 -5.34
CA PHE A 114 10.22 -3.22 -5.30
C PHE A 114 10.87 -4.23 -4.34
N ARG A 115 12.19 -4.21 -4.21
CA ARG A 115 12.90 -5.02 -3.21
C ARG A 115 12.42 -4.70 -1.78
N GLN A 116 12.29 -3.41 -1.43
CA GLN A 116 11.80 -3.00 -0.11
C GLN A 116 10.33 -3.38 0.11
N VAL A 117 9.50 -3.29 -0.94
CA VAL A 117 8.12 -3.80 -0.90
C VAL A 117 8.10 -5.30 -0.57
N ARG A 118 8.92 -6.10 -1.25
CA ARG A 118 9.05 -7.54 -0.96
C ARG A 118 9.54 -7.81 0.46
N GLN A 119 10.50 -7.04 0.93
CA GLN A 119 11.01 -7.16 2.31
C GLN A 119 9.95 -6.82 3.37
N ALA A 120 9.10 -5.83 3.09
CA ALA A 120 7.99 -5.49 3.98
C ALA A 120 6.94 -6.62 4.01
N LEU A 121 6.54 -7.14 2.84
CA LEU A 121 5.63 -8.28 2.75
C LEU A 121 6.18 -9.52 3.48
N ALA A 122 7.47 -9.82 3.32
CA ALA A 122 8.12 -10.97 3.96
C ALA A 122 8.19 -10.89 5.49
N LYS A 123 8.05 -9.68 6.08
CA LYS A 123 8.02 -9.47 7.53
C LYS A 123 6.62 -9.63 8.14
N GLU A 124 5.58 -9.67 7.30
CA GLU A 124 4.20 -9.81 7.74
C GLU A 124 3.87 -11.28 7.99
N ASP A 125 3.89 -11.72 9.24
CA ASP A 125 3.60 -13.10 9.66
C ASP A 125 2.13 -13.50 9.47
N GLN A 126 1.24 -12.51 9.38
CA GLN A 126 -0.20 -12.71 9.21
C GLN A 126 -0.65 -12.78 7.74
N ILE A 127 0.26 -12.54 6.78
CA ILE A 127 -0.02 -12.61 5.34
C ILE A 127 0.52 -13.94 4.76
N LYS A 128 -0.25 -14.56 3.88
CA LYS A 128 0.21 -15.78 3.18
C LYS A 128 1.24 -15.41 2.12
N GLN A 129 2.44 -15.97 2.25
CA GLN A 129 3.61 -15.68 1.44
C GLN A 129 3.59 -16.43 0.09
N ASP A 130 2.59 -16.20 -0.76
CA ASP A 130 2.45 -16.88 -2.06
C ASP A 130 3.56 -16.46 -3.04
N THR A 131 4.19 -15.28 -2.84
CA THR A 131 5.24 -14.76 -3.73
C THR A 131 6.66 -15.01 -3.23
N ALA A 132 6.85 -15.62 -2.05
CA ALA A 132 8.17 -15.75 -1.41
C ALA A 132 9.23 -16.40 -2.30
N GLN A 133 8.86 -17.47 -3.05
CA GLN A 133 9.74 -18.24 -3.91
C GLN A 133 9.72 -17.79 -5.39
N LEU A 134 8.91 -16.76 -5.72
CA LEU A 134 8.76 -16.29 -7.08
C LEU A 134 9.82 -15.23 -7.43
N THR A 135 10.30 -15.27 -8.67
CA THR A 135 11.09 -14.16 -9.22
C THR A 135 10.21 -12.94 -9.48
N ALA A 136 10.83 -11.79 -9.66
CA ALA A 136 10.12 -10.55 -9.99
C ALA A 136 9.27 -10.70 -11.27
N GLU A 137 9.81 -11.37 -12.28
CA GLU A 137 9.14 -11.65 -13.57
C GLU A 137 7.95 -12.58 -13.39
N GLN A 138 8.08 -13.61 -12.54
CA GLN A 138 7.00 -14.55 -12.24
C GLN A 138 5.86 -13.87 -11.48
N ILE A 139 6.19 -12.99 -10.53
CA ILE A 139 5.18 -12.18 -9.82
C ILE A 139 4.40 -11.33 -10.82
N MET A 140 5.10 -10.60 -11.70
CA MET A 140 4.44 -9.76 -12.70
C MET A 140 3.61 -10.58 -13.70
N ALA A 141 4.07 -11.76 -14.10
CA ALA A 141 3.28 -12.67 -14.94
C ALA A 141 1.99 -13.12 -14.24
N GLN A 142 2.03 -13.49 -12.95
CA GLN A 142 0.85 -13.84 -12.17
C GLN A 142 -0.10 -12.65 -11.92
N LEU A 143 0.43 -11.43 -11.97
CA LEU A 143 -0.35 -10.21 -11.92
C LEU A 143 -0.94 -9.80 -13.29
N GLY A 144 -0.70 -10.61 -14.35
CA GLY A 144 -1.19 -10.32 -15.69
C GLY A 144 -0.36 -9.29 -16.46
N ARG A 145 0.89 -9.08 -16.07
CA ARG A 145 1.84 -8.13 -16.69
C ARG A 145 3.17 -8.81 -17.07
N PRO A 146 3.15 -9.90 -17.89
CA PRO A 146 4.37 -10.57 -18.29
C PRO A 146 5.31 -9.62 -19.05
N GLY A 147 6.62 -9.67 -18.74
CA GLY A 147 7.63 -8.84 -19.39
C GLY A 147 7.71 -7.40 -18.86
N VAL A 148 6.80 -6.96 -17.98
CA VAL A 148 6.85 -5.62 -17.37
C VAL A 148 7.74 -5.66 -16.12
N HIS A 149 8.68 -4.71 -16.02
CA HIS A 149 9.52 -4.58 -14.84
C HIS A 149 8.68 -4.10 -13.64
N PRO A 150 8.81 -4.70 -12.42
CA PRO A 150 7.96 -4.39 -11.27
C PRO A 150 8.22 -3.03 -10.63
N GLU A 151 9.41 -2.44 -10.87
CA GLU A 151 9.80 -1.20 -10.24
C GLU A 151 8.86 -0.06 -10.62
N GLY A 152 8.41 0.70 -9.62
CA GLY A 152 7.47 1.81 -9.79
C GLY A 152 6.01 1.41 -9.98
N ARG A 153 5.68 0.11 -10.10
CA ARG A 153 4.34 -0.35 -10.51
C ARG A 153 3.34 -0.51 -9.37
N PHE A 154 3.77 -0.45 -8.13
CA PHE A 154 2.90 -0.64 -6.96
C PHE A 154 2.70 0.70 -6.26
N PHE A 155 1.44 1.18 -6.19
CA PHE A 155 1.18 2.50 -5.60
C PHE A 155 1.48 2.47 -4.10
N PRO A 156 2.27 3.43 -3.58
CA PRO A 156 2.52 3.56 -2.15
C PRO A 156 1.25 4.07 -1.44
N ASP A 157 0.72 3.25 -0.53
CA ASP A 157 -0.48 3.52 0.26
C ASP A 157 -0.53 2.53 1.44
N THR A 158 -1.49 2.70 2.34
CA THR A 158 -1.78 1.74 3.40
C THR A 158 -2.87 0.78 2.93
N TYR A 159 -2.52 -0.50 2.86
CA TYR A 159 -3.40 -1.58 2.39
C TYR A 159 -3.88 -2.42 3.54
N SER A 160 -5.21 -2.45 3.75
CA SER A 160 -5.82 -3.39 4.70
C SER A 160 -5.87 -4.78 4.11
N TYR A 161 -5.64 -5.80 4.96
CA TYR A 161 -5.74 -7.21 4.60
C TYR A 161 -6.27 -8.03 5.78
N ALA A 162 -6.98 -9.13 5.50
CA ALA A 162 -7.39 -10.08 6.52
C ALA A 162 -6.26 -11.08 6.79
N LYS A 163 -6.20 -11.64 8.00
CA LYS A 163 -5.26 -12.71 8.36
C LYS A 163 -5.35 -13.86 7.34
N GLY A 164 -4.20 -14.33 6.85
CA GLY A 164 -4.14 -15.37 5.82
C GLY A 164 -4.42 -14.90 4.38
N SER A 165 -4.64 -13.60 4.16
CA SER A 165 -4.73 -13.05 2.80
C SER A 165 -3.42 -13.23 2.06
N SER A 166 -3.51 -13.46 0.74
CA SER A 166 -2.34 -13.58 -0.15
C SER A 166 -1.62 -12.25 -0.33
N ASP A 167 -0.30 -12.25 -0.22
CA ASP A 167 0.57 -11.13 -0.59
C ASP A 167 0.43 -10.75 -2.08
N LEU A 168 0.19 -11.74 -2.96
CA LEU A 168 -0.10 -11.52 -4.37
C LEU A 168 -1.40 -10.72 -4.56
N ALA A 169 -2.43 -10.98 -3.73
CA ALA A 169 -3.68 -10.22 -3.77
C ALA A 169 -3.48 -8.76 -3.33
N LEU A 170 -2.61 -8.51 -2.34
CA LEU A 170 -2.23 -7.16 -1.93
C LEU A 170 -1.46 -6.45 -3.05
N LEU A 171 -0.46 -7.11 -3.64
CA LEU A 171 0.29 -6.57 -4.78
C LEU A 171 -0.64 -6.24 -5.97
N ARG A 172 -1.63 -7.09 -6.27
CA ARG A 172 -2.61 -6.81 -7.32
C ARG A 172 -3.39 -5.51 -7.08
N ARG A 173 -3.81 -5.27 -5.83
CA ARG A 173 -4.49 -4.01 -5.46
C ARG A 173 -3.59 -2.81 -5.62
N ALA A 174 -2.33 -2.91 -5.20
CA ALA A 174 -1.34 -1.85 -5.32
C ALA A 174 -0.98 -1.56 -6.80
N LEU A 175 -0.88 -2.60 -7.64
CA LEU A 175 -0.68 -2.47 -9.09
C LEU A 175 -1.87 -1.73 -9.73
N HIS A 176 -3.10 -2.17 -9.50
CA HIS A 176 -4.29 -1.51 -10.04
C HIS A 176 -4.43 -0.06 -9.52
N ALA A 177 -3.99 0.21 -8.29
CA ALA A 177 -3.99 1.56 -7.75
C ALA A 177 -3.00 2.45 -8.51
N MET A 178 -1.81 1.94 -8.84
CA MET A 178 -0.84 2.67 -9.66
C MET A 178 -1.36 2.89 -11.08
N ASP A 179 -1.89 1.86 -11.73
CA ASP A 179 -2.42 1.97 -13.09
C ASP A 179 -3.45 3.10 -13.19
N ARG A 180 -4.45 3.13 -12.29
CA ARG A 180 -5.48 4.18 -12.28
C ARG A 180 -4.91 5.58 -12.04
N ARG A 181 -3.93 5.72 -11.13
CA ARG A 181 -3.34 7.02 -10.81
C ARG A 181 -2.44 7.53 -11.92
N LEU A 182 -1.69 6.62 -12.54
CA LEU A 182 -0.84 6.94 -13.68
C LEU A 182 -1.68 7.36 -14.90
N GLU A 183 -2.75 6.64 -15.19
CA GLU A 183 -3.69 6.99 -16.26
C GLU A 183 -4.32 8.36 -16.02
N ALA A 184 -4.81 8.64 -14.81
CA ALA A 184 -5.39 9.92 -14.45
C ALA A 184 -4.36 11.07 -14.54
N ALA A 185 -3.13 10.85 -14.07
CA ALA A 185 -2.05 11.83 -14.18
C ALA A 185 -1.70 12.09 -15.66
N TRP A 186 -1.56 11.05 -16.46
CA TRP A 186 -1.26 11.16 -17.89
C TRP A 186 -2.35 11.89 -18.68
N ALA A 187 -3.62 11.62 -18.35
CA ALA A 187 -4.75 12.33 -18.97
C ALA A 187 -4.73 13.84 -18.67
N ALA A 188 -4.22 14.22 -17.48
CA ALA A 188 -4.12 15.61 -17.05
C ALA A 188 -2.77 16.27 -17.41
N ARG A 189 -1.91 15.63 -18.23
CA ARG A 189 -0.59 16.14 -18.56
C ARG A 189 -0.63 17.49 -19.27
N ALA A 190 0.37 18.32 -19.03
CA ALA A 190 0.61 19.53 -19.80
C ALA A 190 0.88 19.18 -21.26
N SER A 191 0.37 19.99 -22.18
CA SER A 191 0.48 19.72 -23.63
C SER A 191 1.92 19.75 -24.17
N ASP A 192 2.81 20.43 -23.47
CA ASP A 192 4.22 20.64 -23.84
C ASP A 192 5.19 19.76 -23.03
N VAL A 193 4.70 18.84 -22.18
CA VAL A 193 5.58 17.95 -21.43
C VAL A 193 6.37 17.05 -22.39
N PRO A 194 7.71 16.92 -22.22
CA PRO A 194 8.56 16.17 -23.15
C PRO A 194 8.59 14.67 -22.86
N LEU A 195 7.42 14.09 -22.61
CA LEU A 195 7.24 12.68 -22.32
C LEU A 195 6.32 12.05 -23.37
N LYS A 196 6.66 10.85 -23.83
CA LYS A 196 6.00 10.17 -24.95
C LYS A 196 4.93 9.15 -24.51
N SER A 197 4.98 8.70 -23.26
CA SER A 197 4.10 7.65 -22.76
C SER A 197 3.85 7.79 -21.25
N PRO A 198 2.80 7.13 -20.72
CA PRO A 198 2.60 7.01 -19.28
C PRO A 198 3.80 6.39 -18.57
N ASP A 199 4.48 5.42 -19.21
CA ASP A 199 5.67 4.78 -18.64
C ASP A 199 6.82 5.77 -18.47
N GLU A 200 7.08 6.64 -19.43
CA GLU A 200 8.06 7.72 -19.26
C GLU A 200 7.68 8.68 -18.12
N ALA A 201 6.38 8.94 -17.94
CA ALA A 201 5.91 9.75 -16.82
C ALA A 201 6.15 9.04 -15.47
N LEU A 202 5.95 7.73 -15.39
CA LEU A 202 6.24 6.94 -14.20
C LEU A 202 7.74 6.93 -13.87
N ILE A 203 8.60 6.82 -14.89
CA ILE A 203 10.05 6.88 -14.73
C ILE A 203 10.47 8.25 -14.20
N LEU A 204 10.03 9.34 -14.82
CA LEU A 204 10.36 10.69 -14.34
C LEU A 204 9.81 10.93 -12.93
N ALA A 205 8.59 10.50 -12.65
CA ALA A 205 7.99 10.62 -11.31
C ALA A 205 8.83 9.89 -10.24
N SER A 206 9.37 8.72 -10.55
CA SER A 206 10.21 7.96 -9.61
C SER A 206 11.55 8.69 -9.32
N ILE A 207 12.09 9.41 -10.29
CA ILE A 207 13.28 10.24 -10.09
C ILE A 207 12.93 11.44 -9.20
N VAL A 208 11.86 12.17 -9.53
CA VAL A 208 11.38 13.34 -8.76
C VAL A 208 11.07 12.93 -7.31
N GLU A 209 10.48 11.76 -7.09
CA GLU A 209 10.21 11.21 -5.75
C GLU A 209 11.48 11.05 -4.91
N LYS A 210 12.56 10.62 -5.53
CA LYS A 210 13.86 10.40 -4.86
C LYS A 210 14.69 11.67 -4.68
N GLU A 211 14.41 12.74 -5.45
CA GLU A 211 15.17 13.98 -5.38
C GLU A 211 14.75 14.90 -4.24
N THR A 212 13.46 14.92 -3.90
CA THR A 212 12.99 15.86 -2.88
C THR A 212 11.81 15.33 -2.07
N GLY A 213 11.91 15.45 -0.75
CA GLY A 213 10.78 15.31 0.17
C GLY A 213 9.96 16.61 0.31
N ARG A 214 10.45 17.75 -0.25
CA ARG A 214 9.79 19.06 -0.09
C ARG A 214 8.74 19.28 -1.18
N ALA A 215 7.49 19.39 -0.77
CA ALA A 215 6.36 19.53 -1.69
C ALA A 215 6.48 20.77 -2.61
N SER A 216 7.00 21.90 -2.09
CA SER A 216 7.17 23.16 -2.84
C SER A 216 8.16 23.07 -4.00
N ASP A 217 9.18 22.21 -3.87
CA ASP A 217 10.27 22.12 -4.86
C ASP A 217 9.99 21.08 -5.94
N ARG A 218 9.07 20.13 -5.66
CA ARG A 218 8.79 18.96 -6.50
C ARG A 218 8.47 19.33 -7.95
N ALA A 219 7.55 20.28 -8.17
CA ALA A 219 7.18 20.75 -9.51
C ALA A 219 8.32 21.49 -10.22
N GLN A 220 9.13 22.24 -9.48
CA GLN A 220 10.30 22.93 -10.01
C GLN A 220 11.41 21.96 -10.45
N ILE A 221 11.69 20.93 -9.64
CA ILE A 221 12.65 19.86 -9.97
C ILE A 221 12.19 19.09 -11.20
N ALA A 222 10.89 18.75 -11.27
CA ALA A 222 10.32 18.16 -12.48
C ALA A 222 10.49 19.06 -13.71
N GLY A 223 10.35 20.39 -13.53
CA GLY A 223 10.59 21.39 -14.57
C GLY A 223 12.03 21.40 -15.07
N VAL A 224 13.01 21.28 -14.17
CA VAL A 224 14.43 21.16 -14.56
C VAL A 224 14.67 19.91 -15.40
N PHE A 225 14.18 18.76 -14.98
CA PHE A 225 14.33 17.51 -15.73
C PHE A 225 13.60 17.57 -17.09
N ALA A 226 12.39 18.13 -17.13
CA ALA A 226 11.67 18.35 -18.39
C ALA A 226 12.48 19.25 -19.35
N ASN A 227 13.09 20.32 -18.86
CA ASN A 227 13.94 21.19 -19.68
C ASN A 227 15.19 20.45 -20.19
N ARG A 228 15.86 19.68 -19.33
CA ARG A 228 17.03 18.87 -19.74
C ARG A 228 16.66 17.87 -20.84
N LEU A 229 15.51 17.18 -20.69
CA LEU A 229 15.00 16.26 -21.72
C LEU A 229 14.74 16.97 -23.05
N ARG A 230 14.13 18.18 -23.03
CA ARG A 230 13.87 18.98 -24.26
C ARG A 230 15.13 19.35 -25.02
N VAL A 231 16.20 19.65 -24.32
CA VAL A 231 17.48 20.10 -24.95
C VAL A 231 18.49 18.95 -25.10
N GLY A 232 18.10 17.71 -24.80
CA GLY A 232 19.00 16.54 -24.89
C GLY A 232 20.14 16.54 -23.85
N MET A 233 19.99 17.27 -22.74
CA MET A 233 20.98 17.33 -21.66
C MET A 233 20.88 16.09 -20.78
N LEU A 234 22.01 15.58 -20.31
CA LEU A 234 22.04 14.48 -19.34
C LEU A 234 21.27 14.84 -18.06
N LEU A 235 20.49 13.91 -17.49
CA LEU A 235 19.72 14.18 -16.28
C LEU A 235 20.62 14.34 -15.04
N GLN A 236 21.73 13.59 -14.96
CA GLN A 236 22.75 13.69 -13.91
C GLN A 236 22.17 13.73 -12.49
N THR A 237 21.43 12.70 -12.17
CA THR A 237 20.74 12.58 -10.88
C THR A 237 21.25 11.37 -10.11
N ASP A 238 21.76 11.59 -8.90
CA ASP A 238 22.38 10.61 -8.03
C ASP A 238 21.49 9.39 -7.72
N PRO A 239 20.17 9.56 -7.45
CA PRO A 239 19.28 8.43 -7.22
C PRO A 239 19.29 7.36 -8.30
N THR A 240 19.49 7.72 -9.56
CA THR A 240 19.54 6.75 -10.66
C THR A 240 20.81 5.91 -10.60
N VAL A 241 21.95 6.51 -10.24
CA VAL A 241 23.22 5.79 -10.04
C VAL A 241 23.11 4.87 -8.83
N ILE A 242 22.57 5.36 -7.72
CA ILE A 242 22.34 4.58 -6.49
C ILE A 242 21.46 3.35 -6.80
N TYR A 243 20.37 3.54 -7.56
CA TYR A 243 19.52 2.42 -7.98
C TYR A 243 20.28 1.41 -8.84
N GLY A 244 21.08 1.88 -9.81
CA GLY A 244 21.90 1.04 -10.67
C GLY A 244 22.98 0.26 -9.92
N LEU A 245 23.52 0.79 -8.83
CA LEU A 245 24.45 0.09 -7.93
C LEU A 245 23.74 -1.02 -7.12
N GLY A 246 22.47 -0.84 -6.83
CA GLY A 246 21.67 -1.80 -6.07
C GLY A 246 22.29 -2.13 -4.71
N GLU A 247 22.56 -3.41 -4.45
CA GLU A 247 23.11 -3.88 -3.16
C GLU A 247 24.58 -3.50 -2.94
N LYS A 248 25.29 -3.08 -4.00
CA LYS A 248 26.67 -2.61 -3.90
C LYS A 248 26.78 -1.20 -3.33
N PHE A 249 25.67 -0.48 -3.22
CA PHE A 249 25.65 0.86 -2.62
C PHE A 249 25.79 0.77 -1.10
N ASP A 250 26.89 1.29 -0.58
CA ASP A 250 27.26 1.27 0.84
C ASP A 250 26.85 2.54 1.62
N GLY A 251 26.02 3.41 1.01
CA GLY A 251 25.59 4.68 1.59
C GLY A 251 26.44 5.89 1.18
N ASN A 252 27.55 5.67 0.45
CA ASN A 252 28.43 6.74 0.01
C ASN A 252 28.67 6.68 -1.50
N LEU A 253 28.16 7.68 -2.23
CA LEU A 253 28.31 7.78 -3.67
C LEU A 253 29.68 8.39 -4.01
N ARG A 254 30.49 7.66 -4.75
CA ARG A 254 31.85 8.04 -5.11
C ARG A 254 31.94 8.50 -6.57
N ARG A 255 32.97 9.29 -6.89
CA ARG A 255 33.23 9.74 -8.27
C ARG A 255 33.30 8.59 -9.28
N ARG A 256 33.91 7.46 -8.91
CA ARG A 256 33.95 6.24 -9.74
C ARG A 256 32.55 5.72 -10.08
N ASP A 257 31.61 5.82 -9.15
CA ASP A 257 30.24 5.32 -9.31
C ASP A 257 29.48 6.18 -10.34
N LEU A 258 29.70 7.50 -10.33
CA LEU A 258 29.16 8.42 -11.35
C LEU A 258 29.74 8.17 -12.75
N GLN A 259 30.94 7.60 -12.84
CA GLN A 259 31.63 7.31 -14.11
C GLN A 259 31.40 5.88 -14.61
N THR A 260 30.90 4.98 -13.73
CA THR A 260 30.60 3.59 -14.10
C THR A 260 29.33 3.54 -14.94
N ASP A 261 29.45 3.08 -16.20
CA ASP A 261 28.30 2.95 -17.06
C ASP A 261 27.38 1.80 -16.62
N THR A 262 26.14 2.14 -16.29
CA THR A 262 25.04 1.20 -16.04
C THR A 262 23.82 1.66 -16.84
N PRO A 263 22.82 0.79 -17.10
CA PRO A 263 21.61 1.19 -17.80
C PRO A 263 20.87 2.35 -17.11
N TRP A 264 21.05 2.55 -15.81
CA TRP A 264 20.40 3.62 -15.03
C TRP A 264 21.29 4.84 -14.80
N ASN A 265 22.58 4.82 -15.19
CA ASN A 265 23.48 5.94 -14.90
C ASN A 265 23.19 7.14 -15.84
N THR A 266 22.45 8.13 -15.33
CA THR A 266 22.10 9.34 -16.07
C THR A 266 23.22 10.37 -16.14
N TYR A 267 24.41 10.10 -15.60
CA TYR A 267 25.65 10.86 -15.85
C TYR A 267 26.37 10.41 -17.12
N THR A 268 26.15 9.15 -17.54
CA THR A 268 26.80 8.57 -18.72
C THR A 268 25.85 8.34 -19.89
N ARG A 269 24.56 8.24 -19.62
CA ARG A 269 23.51 7.94 -20.62
C ARG A 269 22.47 9.05 -20.72
N PRO A 270 22.11 9.51 -21.94
CA PRO A 270 21.11 10.54 -22.14
C PRO A 270 19.68 9.99 -21.97
N GLY A 271 18.75 10.89 -21.64
CA GLY A 271 17.35 10.59 -21.52
C GLY A 271 16.97 9.93 -20.19
N LEU A 272 15.79 9.31 -20.16
CA LEU A 272 15.28 8.59 -19.02
C LEU A 272 15.94 7.21 -18.90
N PRO A 273 16.14 6.69 -17.68
CA PRO A 273 16.57 5.31 -17.47
C PRO A 273 15.52 4.32 -17.97
N PRO A 274 15.87 3.02 -18.16
CA PRO A 274 14.99 2.03 -18.77
C PRO A 274 13.77 1.68 -17.92
N THR A 275 13.82 1.90 -16.60
CA THR A 275 12.74 1.62 -15.66
C THR A 275 12.62 2.74 -14.62
N PRO A 276 11.49 2.85 -13.91
CA PRO A 276 11.45 3.59 -12.65
C PRO A 276 12.54 3.12 -11.68
N ILE A 277 12.88 3.94 -10.71
CA ILE A 277 13.88 3.65 -9.67
C ILE A 277 13.29 3.54 -8.27
N ALA A 278 12.00 3.81 -8.13
CA ALA A 278 11.25 3.73 -6.87
C ALA A 278 9.75 3.75 -7.15
N MET A 279 8.93 3.52 -6.11
CA MET A 279 7.47 3.70 -6.11
C MET A 279 7.12 5.17 -5.89
N PRO A 280 6.69 5.94 -6.92
CA PRO A 280 6.35 7.34 -6.74
C PRO A 280 4.95 7.49 -6.14
N GLY A 281 4.79 8.51 -5.28
CA GLY A 281 3.49 8.93 -4.77
C GLY A 281 2.71 9.80 -5.77
N LYS A 282 1.47 10.12 -5.40
CA LYS A 282 0.57 10.95 -6.22
C LYS A 282 1.19 12.29 -6.60
N ALA A 283 1.87 12.94 -5.66
CA ALA A 283 2.45 14.27 -5.88
C ALA A 283 3.59 14.24 -6.88
N ALA A 284 4.43 13.20 -6.87
CA ALA A 284 5.51 13.03 -7.84
C ALA A 284 4.97 12.71 -9.25
N LEU A 285 3.92 11.86 -9.33
CA LEU A 285 3.23 11.60 -10.61
C LEU A 285 2.69 12.89 -11.24
N LEU A 286 2.00 13.71 -10.46
CA LEU A 286 1.47 14.98 -10.95
C LEU A 286 2.58 15.95 -11.35
N ALA A 287 3.65 16.07 -10.55
CA ALA A 287 4.78 16.95 -10.88
C ALA A 287 5.47 16.53 -12.18
N ALA A 288 5.63 15.24 -12.45
CA ALA A 288 6.24 14.73 -13.66
C ALA A 288 5.45 15.11 -14.93
N VAL A 289 4.12 15.12 -14.86
CA VAL A 289 3.24 15.41 -16.02
C VAL A 289 2.78 16.87 -16.08
N GLN A 290 2.90 17.61 -14.99
CA GLN A 290 2.59 19.04 -14.86
C GLN A 290 3.76 19.76 -14.19
N PRO A 291 4.96 19.76 -14.80
CA PRO A 291 6.11 20.42 -14.23
C PRO A 291 5.89 21.93 -14.17
N ALA A 292 6.54 22.59 -13.20
CA ALA A 292 6.48 24.05 -13.14
C ALA A 292 7.06 24.68 -14.41
N SER A 293 6.44 25.74 -14.89
CA SER A 293 6.97 26.55 -15.97
C SER A 293 8.21 27.29 -15.47
N THR A 294 9.38 26.84 -15.87
CA THR A 294 10.69 27.38 -15.48
C THR A 294 11.67 27.32 -16.64
N ARG A 295 12.69 28.19 -16.61
CA ARG A 295 13.85 28.09 -17.52
C ARG A 295 15.06 27.42 -16.87
N ALA A 296 14.93 27.00 -15.62
CA ALA A 296 16.04 26.42 -14.89
C ALA A 296 16.49 25.10 -15.52
N LEU A 297 17.80 24.90 -15.57
CA LEU A 297 18.50 23.69 -16.01
C LEU A 297 19.26 23.01 -14.86
N TYR A 298 19.41 23.72 -13.73
CA TYR A 298 20.20 23.29 -12.59
C TYR A 298 19.45 23.60 -11.29
N PHE A 299 19.71 22.79 -10.27
CA PHE A 299 19.30 23.09 -8.90
C PHE A 299 20.38 22.62 -7.91
N VAL A 300 20.42 23.23 -6.73
CA VAL A 300 21.30 22.85 -5.63
C VAL A 300 20.58 23.05 -4.31
N ALA A 301 20.75 22.12 -3.37
CA ALA A 301 20.20 22.22 -2.03
C ALA A 301 20.83 23.40 -1.26
N LYS A 302 20.00 24.21 -0.57
CA LYS A 302 20.47 25.33 0.24
C LYS A 302 20.87 24.94 1.67
N GLY A 303 20.60 23.70 2.09
CA GLY A 303 20.86 23.23 3.45
C GLY A 303 19.68 23.43 4.43
N ASP A 304 18.66 24.18 4.06
CA ASP A 304 17.40 24.39 4.82
C ASP A 304 16.25 23.50 4.31
N GLY A 305 16.58 22.49 3.52
CA GLY A 305 15.63 21.60 2.86
C GLY A 305 15.02 22.16 1.57
N SER A 306 15.31 23.43 1.19
CA SER A 306 14.91 24.03 -0.09
C SER A 306 16.02 23.96 -1.13
N SER A 307 15.63 24.13 -2.40
CA SER A 307 16.58 24.19 -3.52
C SER A 307 16.71 25.60 -4.10
N HIS A 308 17.88 25.90 -4.64
CA HIS A 308 18.12 27.06 -5.50
C HIS A 308 18.15 26.60 -6.95
N PHE A 309 17.41 27.27 -7.82
CA PHE A 309 17.27 26.95 -9.23
C PHE A 309 18.04 27.97 -10.09
N SER A 310 18.76 27.47 -11.09
CA SER A 310 19.62 28.27 -11.95
C SER A 310 19.42 27.96 -13.43
N THR A 311 19.55 28.97 -14.30
CA THR A 311 19.36 28.82 -15.74
C THR A 311 20.66 28.54 -16.48
N SER A 312 21.83 28.87 -15.88
CA SER A 312 23.15 28.66 -16.46
C SER A 312 24.07 27.92 -15.49
N LEU A 313 25.11 27.30 -16.03
CA LEU A 313 26.14 26.62 -15.25
C LEU A 313 26.90 27.59 -14.34
N ASP A 314 27.19 28.83 -14.82
CA ASP A 314 27.89 29.84 -14.02
C ASP A 314 27.06 30.27 -12.80
N GLU A 315 25.76 30.47 -12.99
CA GLU A 315 24.83 30.76 -11.89
C GLU A 315 24.79 29.59 -10.89
N HIS A 316 24.69 28.36 -11.39
CA HIS A 316 24.72 27.17 -10.57
C HIS A 316 26.01 27.03 -9.76
N ASN A 317 27.18 27.24 -10.39
CA ASN A 317 28.47 27.17 -9.70
C ASN A 317 28.59 28.24 -8.59
N ARG A 318 28.08 29.45 -8.82
CA ARG A 318 28.01 30.48 -7.76
C ARG A 318 27.09 30.02 -6.61
N ALA A 319 25.95 29.40 -6.91
CA ALA A 319 25.03 28.90 -5.91
C ALA A 319 25.65 27.72 -5.11
N VAL A 320 26.34 26.78 -5.77
CA VAL A 320 27.09 25.70 -5.12
C VAL A 320 28.14 26.25 -4.15
N ASN A 321 28.94 27.22 -4.60
CA ASN A 321 29.95 27.87 -3.75
C ASN A 321 29.31 28.55 -2.54
N ARG A 322 28.16 29.20 -2.72
CA ARG A 322 27.45 29.91 -1.65
C ARG A 322 26.81 28.96 -0.63
N TYR A 323 26.14 27.89 -1.07
CA TYR A 323 25.31 27.07 -0.20
C TYR A 323 25.99 25.80 0.29
N GLN A 324 26.95 25.25 -0.45
CA GLN A 324 27.62 24.01 -0.07
C GLN A 324 29.05 24.22 0.43
N ARG A 325 29.81 25.20 -0.16
CA ARG A 325 31.20 25.45 0.24
C ARG A 325 31.35 26.60 1.22
N GLY A 326 30.44 27.58 1.24
CA GLY A 326 30.46 28.72 2.16
C GLY A 326 30.01 28.40 3.60
N GLN A 327 29.52 27.20 3.88
CA GLN A 327 29.22 26.74 5.23
C GLN A 327 30.44 26.14 5.96
N SER A 328 31.62 26.20 5.38
CA SER A 328 32.90 25.72 5.95
C SER A 328 33.77 26.83 6.50
N GLN A 329 33.18 27.99 6.90
CA GLN A 329 33.90 29.07 7.63
C GLN A 329 33.22 29.33 8.96
#